data_d400bc7ded4b90378213cbf3fc517770
#
_entry.id   d400bc7ded4b90378213cbf3fc517770
#
_cell.length_a   1.000
_cell.length_b   1.000
_cell.length_c   1.000
_cell.angle_alpha   90.00
_cell.angle_beta   90.00
_cell.angle_gamma   90.00
#
_symmetry.space_group_name_H-M   'P 1'
#
loop_
_entity.id
_entity.type
_entity.pdbx_description
1 polymer ?
#
loop_
_entity_poly.entity_id
_entity_poly.type
_entity_poly.pdbx_seq_one_letter_code
_entity_poly.pdbx_strand_id
1 'polypeptide(L)'
;MTYINNVMIVRHKLLSTMVARWRQDQLIKTIDRIPLELSPRKQRNVLGRCCPHKERAVWKYKMFPLLGFDMRDEQDELTPLSEYAHTALHRPQPTKENVLCVIDEACTSCVQINYEVSNLCRGCVSRACSSNCPKSCISFKKNGQAQIDHEICISCGQCHKNCPYHAIV
;
A
#
# COMPACT_ATOMS: atom_id res chain seq x y z
N MET A 1 -16.69 11.05 12.14
CA MET A 1 -15.52 10.18 11.85
C MET A 1 -15.02 10.51 10.47
N THR A 2 -13.83 11.05 10.35
CA THR A 2 -13.18 11.27 9.05
C THR A 2 -12.73 9.92 8.52
N TYR A 3 -13.30 9.50 7.40
CA TYR A 3 -12.89 8.26 6.73
C TYR A 3 -11.49 8.45 6.16
N ILE A 4 -10.51 7.80 6.76
CA ILE A 4 -9.12 7.81 6.30
C ILE A 4 -8.88 6.52 5.52
N ASN A 5 -8.68 6.63 4.21
CA ASN A 5 -8.33 5.49 3.37
C ASN A 5 -6.82 5.41 3.13
N ASN A 6 -6.36 4.27 2.63
CA ASN A 6 -4.94 4.02 2.35
C ASN A 6 -4.33 5.05 1.39
N VAL A 7 -5.11 5.56 0.43
CA VAL A 7 -4.65 6.59 -0.52
C VAL A 7 -4.27 7.87 0.22
N MET A 8 -5.13 8.30 1.15
CA MET A 8 -4.88 9.51 1.95
C MET A 8 -3.64 9.35 2.84
N ILE A 9 -3.48 8.19 3.49
CA ILE A 9 -2.31 7.91 4.33
C ILE A 9 -1.02 7.93 3.51
N VAL A 10 -1.01 7.23 2.38
CA VAL A 10 0.14 7.15 1.47
C VAL A 10 0.50 8.54 0.93
N ARG A 11 -0.51 9.29 0.46
CA ARG A 11 -0.31 10.65 -0.06
C ARG A 11 0.20 11.59 1.01
N HIS A 12 -0.37 11.57 2.20
CA HIS A 12 0.08 12.40 3.32
C HIS A 12 1.51 12.08 3.71
N LYS A 13 1.86 10.81 3.85
CA LYS A 13 3.21 10.36 4.20
C LYS A 13 4.24 10.80 3.17
N LEU A 14 3.93 10.68 1.89
CA LEU A 14 4.81 11.10 0.81
C LEU A 14 5.01 12.62 0.80
N LEU A 15 3.92 13.38 0.78
CA LEU A 15 3.95 14.84 0.75
C LEU A 15 4.67 15.43 1.97
N SER A 16 4.36 14.94 3.18
CA SER A 16 5.01 15.41 4.40
C SER A 16 6.53 15.16 4.38
N THR A 17 6.95 14.00 3.87
CA THR A 17 8.39 13.68 3.73
C THR A 17 9.07 14.60 2.73
N MET A 18 8.48 14.79 1.55
CA MET A 18 9.06 15.66 0.51
C MET A 18 9.14 17.13 0.97
N VAL A 19 8.07 17.65 1.57
CA VAL A 19 8.04 19.03 2.09
C VAL A 19 9.06 19.25 3.22
N ALA A 20 9.21 18.27 4.13
CA ALA A 20 10.21 18.35 5.19
C ALA A 20 11.62 18.42 4.62
N ARG A 21 11.96 17.60 3.61
CA ARG A 21 13.28 17.64 2.95
C ARG A 21 13.50 18.92 2.16
N TRP A 22 12.46 19.42 1.49
CA TRP A 22 12.52 20.68 0.77
C TRP A 22 12.81 21.87 1.72
N ARG A 23 12.10 21.95 2.85
CA ARG A 23 12.32 23.01 3.85
C ARG A 23 13.73 23.01 4.46
N GLN A 24 14.40 21.86 4.44
CA GLN A 24 15.77 21.70 4.94
C GLN A 24 16.84 21.86 3.85
N ASP A 25 16.47 22.25 2.63
CA ASP A 25 17.35 22.30 1.44
C ASP A 25 18.06 20.97 1.15
N GLN A 26 17.43 19.85 1.54
CA GLN A 26 17.99 18.52 1.38
C GLN A 26 17.26 17.67 0.36
N LEU A 27 16.23 18.21 -0.32
CA LEU A 27 15.39 17.41 -1.21
C LEU A 27 16.23 16.75 -2.32
N ILE A 28 17.04 17.52 -3.05
CA ILE A 28 17.84 16.97 -4.15
C ILE A 28 18.80 15.88 -3.65
N LYS A 29 19.43 16.09 -2.49
CA LYS A 29 20.42 15.14 -1.93
C LYS A 29 19.82 13.84 -1.42
N THR A 30 18.54 13.84 -1.06
CA THR A 30 17.92 12.73 -0.31
C THR A 30 16.71 12.10 -0.98
N ILE A 31 16.20 12.69 -2.06
CA ILE A 31 14.96 12.24 -2.71
C ILE A 31 15.06 10.79 -3.20
N ASP A 32 16.21 10.37 -3.71
CA ASP A 32 16.46 9.01 -4.17
C ASP A 32 16.35 7.95 -3.05
N ARG A 33 16.48 8.39 -1.79
CA ARG A 33 16.36 7.52 -0.61
C ARG A 33 14.95 7.44 -0.05
N ILE A 34 14.07 8.37 -0.40
CA ILE A 34 12.68 8.38 0.10
C ILE A 34 11.95 7.04 -0.15
N PRO A 35 12.03 6.40 -1.33
CA PRO A 35 11.40 5.10 -1.53
C PRO A 35 11.90 4.01 -0.58
N LEU A 36 13.19 4.04 -0.24
CA LEU A 36 13.80 3.10 0.70
C LEU A 36 13.32 3.34 2.14
N GLU A 37 13.19 4.59 2.53
CA GLU A 37 12.73 5.00 3.87
C GLU A 37 11.24 4.68 4.06
N LEU A 38 10.43 4.90 3.02
CA LEU A 38 8.99 4.64 3.07
C LEU A 38 8.66 3.15 2.98
N SER A 39 9.52 2.32 2.37
CA SER A 39 9.34 0.87 2.24
C SER A 39 10.61 0.09 2.63
N PRO A 40 10.95 0.04 3.93
CA PRO A 40 12.09 -0.72 4.42
C PRO A 40 11.83 -2.24 4.33
N ARG A 41 12.89 -3.03 4.09
CA ARG A 41 12.78 -4.50 3.88
C ARG A 41 12.17 -5.28 5.05
N LYS A 42 12.34 -4.79 6.28
CA LYS A 42 12.00 -5.55 7.51
C LYS A 42 10.62 -5.19 8.11
N GLN A 43 9.91 -4.26 7.54
CA GLN A 43 8.64 -3.81 8.10
C GLN A 43 7.50 -4.70 7.63
N ARG A 44 6.86 -5.44 8.55
CA ARG A 44 5.73 -6.34 8.26
C ARG A 44 4.39 -5.62 8.06
N ASN A 45 4.21 -4.45 8.67
CA ASN A 45 2.98 -3.66 8.58
C ASN A 45 3.10 -2.63 7.46
N VAL A 46 3.11 -3.11 6.25
CA VAL A 46 3.19 -2.23 5.09
C VAL A 46 1.81 -2.12 4.49
N LEU A 47 1.34 -0.90 4.32
CA LEU A 47 0.20 -0.54 3.47
C LEU A 47 0.43 -0.98 2.02
N GLY A 48 1.42 -1.81 1.79
CA GLY A 48 2.00 -2.13 0.52
C GLY A 48 1.72 -3.53 0.03
N ARG A 49 2.10 -3.71 -1.17
CA ARG A 49 1.96 -4.90 -1.99
C ARG A 49 3.07 -5.89 -1.68
N CYS A 50 3.00 -7.06 -2.22
CA CYS A 50 3.79 -8.25 -1.86
C CYS A 50 5.33 -8.10 -1.87
N CYS A 51 5.90 -7.05 -2.49
CA CYS A 51 7.34 -6.92 -2.68
C CYS A 51 7.85 -5.50 -2.39
N PRO A 52 8.87 -5.33 -1.52
CA PRO A 52 9.43 -4.01 -1.24
C PRO A 52 10.02 -3.31 -2.47
N HIS A 53 10.49 -4.05 -3.46
CA HIS A 53 11.06 -3.48 -4.69
C HIS A 53 9.97 -2.86 -5.56
N LYS A 54 8.84 -3.57 -5.75
CA LYS A 54 7.67 -3.04 -6.46
C LYS A 54 7.12 -1.80 -5.73
N GLU A 55 7.03 -1.85 -4.40
CA GLU A 55 6.56 -0.73 -3.59
C GLU A 55 7.46 0.50 -3.77
N ARG A 56 8.77 0.33 -3.78
CA ARG A 56 9.73 1.41 -4.00
C ARG A 56 9.61 2.02 -5.39
N ALA A 57 9.39 1.21 -6.42
CA ALA A 57 9.11 1.70 -7.76
C ALA A 57 7.81 2.54 -7.78
N VAL A 58 6.75 2.07 -7.13
CA VAL A 58 5.50 2.83 -6.98
C VAL A 58 5.73 4.17 -6.28
N TRP A 59 6.57 4.23 -5.23
CA TRP A 59 6.92 5.48 -4.58
C TRP A 59 7.68 6.43 -5.51
N LYS A 60 8.65 5.91 -6.30
CA LYS A 60 9.38 6.67 -7.32
C LYS A 60 8.38 7.37 -8.26
N TYR A 61 7.50 6.61 -8.87
CA TYR A 61 6.54 7.14 -9.85
C TYR A 61 5.47 8.07 -9.25
N LYS A 62 5.10 7.87 -7.99
CA LYS A 62 4.20 8.82 -7.29
C LYS A 62 4.86 10.19 -7.03
N MET A 63 6.18 10.28 -7.05
CA MET A 63 6.89 11.55 -6.90
C MET A 63 6.95 12.36 -8.20
N PHE A 64 6.85 11.74 -9.37
CA PHE A 64 6.87 12.44 -10.67
C PHE A 64 5.84 13.57 -10.76
N PRO A 65 4.53 13.34 -10.56
CA PRO A 65 3.56 14.42 -10.61
C PRO A 65 3.75 15.48 -9.53
N LEU A 66 4.33 15.12 -8.38
CA LEU A 66 4.65 16.10 -7.33
C LEU A 66 5.81 17.01 -7.72
N LEU A 67 6.70 16.56 -8.60
CA LEU A 67 7.77 17.34 -9.20
C LEU A 67 7.33 18.04 -10.51
N GLY A 68 6.10 17.80 -10.96
CA GLY A 68 5.53 18.38 -12.18
C GLY A 68 5.97 17.67 -13.45
N PHE A 69 6.20 16.36 -13.39
CA PHE A 69 6.52 15.52 -14.54
C PHE A 69 5.43 14.45 -14.74
N ASP A 70 5.22 14.07 -16.01
CA ASP A 70 4.44 12.91 -16.41
C ASP A 70 5.35 11.67 -16.49
N MET A 71 4.75 10.49 -16.47
CA MET A 71 5.46 9.22 -16.69
C MET A 71 6.15 9.17 -18.05
N ARG A 72 5.62 9.87 -19.05
CA ARG A 72 6.19 9.98 -20.40
C ARG A 72 7.45 10.82 -20.47
N ASP A 73 7.73 11.61 -19.44
CA ASP A 73 8.96 12.40 -19.34
C ASP A 73 10.16 11.55 -18.94
N GLU A 74 9.94 10.32 -18.46
CA GLU A 74 10.99 9.38 -18.16
C GLU A 74 11.50 8.71 -19.43
N GLN A 75 12.70 9.08 -19.85
CA GLN A 75 13.37 8.50 -21.00
C GLN A 75 14.30 7.34 -20.64
N ASP A 76 14.78 7.33 -19.39
CA ASP A 76 15.66 6.30 -18.85
C ASP A 76 15.30 6.00 -17.40
N GLU A 77 14.94 4.74 -17.14
CA GLU A 77 14.57 4.25 -15.81
C GLU A 77 15.69 4.40 -14.78
N LEU A 78 16.94 4.48 -15.23
CA LEU A 78 18.11 4.65 -14.38
C LEU A 78 18.35 6.09 -13.96
N THR A 79 17.70 7.05 -14.59
CA THR A 79 17.78 8.46 -14.20
C THR A 79 17.32 8.65 -12.76
N PRO A 80 18.18 9.19 -11.87
CA PRO A 80 17.83 9.34 -10.47
C PRO A 80 16.78 10.44 -10.28
N LEU A 81 15.95 10.31 -9.26
CA LEU A 81 14.94 11.33 -8.91
C LEU A 81 15.55 12.68 -8.56
N SER A 82 16.81 12.69 -8.12
CA SER A 82 17.55 13.93 -7.82
C SER A 82 17.71 14.83 -9.05
N GLU A 83 17.86 14.28 -10.24
CA GLU A 83 17.91 15.06 -11.48
C GLU A 83 16.57 15.71 -11.79
N TYR A 84 15.47 14.96 -11.66
CA TYR A 84 14.12 15.51 -11.82
C TYR A 84 13.82 16.58 -10.75
N ALA A 85 14.24 16.36 -9.50
CA ALA A 85 14.09 17.35 -8.43
C ALA A 85 14.90 18.62 -8.70
N HIS A 86 16.13 18.47 -9.20
CA HIS A 86 16.95 19.60 -9.60
C HIS A 86 16.28 20.43 -10.70
N THR A 87 15.79 19.77 -11.74
CA THR A 87 15.07 20.43 -12.84
C THR A 87 13.80 21.11 -12.36
N ALA A 88 13.03 20.44 -11.47
CA ALA A 88 11.79 20.99 -10.92
C ALA A 88 12.02 22.27 -10.10
N LEU A 89 13.09 22.30 -9.28
CA LEU A 89 13.41 23.44 -8.41
C LEU A 89 14.04 24.62 -9.15
N HIS A 90 14.71 24.37 -10.27
CA HIS A 90 15.36 25.40 -11.09
C HIS A 90 14.55 25.80 -12.33
N ARG A 91 13.34 25.29 -12.45
CA ARG A 91 12.44 25.63 -13.56
C ARG A 91 12.09 27.12 -13.53
N PRO A 92 12.24 27.84 -14.64
CA PRO A 92 12.02 29.29 -14.67
C PRO A 92 10.53 29.68 -14.53
N GLN A 93 9.63 28.76 -14.85
CA GLN A 93 8.19 28.97 -14.73
C GLN A 93 7.52 27.72 -14.15
N PRO A 94 6.46 27.89 -13.33
CA PRO A 94 5.67 26.75 -12.87
C PRO A 94 5.05 26.00 -14.05
N THR A 95 4.81 24.72 -13.89
CA THR A 95 4.07 23.92 -14.88
C THR A 95 2.69 24.53 -15.07
N LYS A 96 2.35 24.88 -16.32
CA LYS A 96 1.02 25.42 -16.67
C LYS A 96 -0.07 24.36 -16.71
N GLU A 97 0.30 23.12 -16.90
CA GLU A 97 -0.61 21.99 -17.02
C GLU A 97 -0.70 21.22 -15.71
N ASN A 98 -1.92 20.76 -15.42
CA ASN A 98 -2.11 19.82 -14.32
C ASN A 98 -1.47 18.48 -14.69
N VAL A 99 -0.46 18.09 -13.95
CA VAL A 99 0.18 16.79 -14.14
C VAL A 99 -0.68 15.73 -13.45
N LEU A 100 -1.39 14.96 -14.25
CA LEU A 100 -2.16 13.81 -13.83
C LEU A 100 -1.53 12.54 -14.39
N CYS A 101 -0.89 11.77 -13.54
CA CYS A 101 -0.32 10.49 -13.93
C CYS A 101 -1.25 9.36 -13.49
N VAL A 102 -1.62 8.50 -14.43
CA VAL A 102 -2.31 7.23 -14.17
C VAL A 102 -1.25 6.14 -14.17
N ILE A 103 -1.10 5.50 -13.02
CA ILE A 103 -0.15 4.39 -12.82
C ILE A 103 -0.98 3.19 -12.36
N ASP A 104 -1.30 2.28 -13.28
CA ASP A 104 -2.17 1.12 -12.99
C ASP A 104 -1.68 0.30 -11.81
N GLU A 105 -0.38 0.07 -11.73
CA GLU A 105 0.28 -0.67 -10.67
C GLU A 105 0.36 0.09 -9.33
N ALA A 106 0.15 1.40 -9.34
CA ALA A 106 0.22 2.27 -8.17
C ALA A 106 -1.12 2.53 -7.50
N CYS A 107 -2.19 1.87 -7.93
CA CYS A 107 -3.48 1.98 -7.29
C CYS A 107 -3.40 1.50 -5.83
N THR A 108 -3.72 2.39 -4.91
CA THR A 108 -3.75 2.12 -3.46
C THR A 108 -5.17 2.07 -2.90
N SER A 109 -6.16 2.22 -3.78
CA SER A 109 -7.59 2.17 -3.40
C SER A 109 -8.17 0.76 -3.44
N CYS A 110 -7.36 -0.27 -3.70
CA CYS A 110 -7.83 -1.64 -3.59
C CYS A 110 -8.38 -1.87 -2.19
N VAL A 111 -9.64 -2.24 -2.14
CA VAL A 111 -10.26 -2.71 -0.91
C VAL A 111 -9.40 -3.86 -0.42
N GLN A 112 -8.88 -3.75 0.80
CA GLN A 112 -8.32 -4.92 1.45
C GLN A 112 -9.49 -5.89 1.64
N ILE A 113 -9.38 -7.05 1.01
CA ILE A 113 -10.37 -8.11 1.23
C ILE A 113 -10.20 -8.55 2.67
N ASN A 114 -11.12 -8.13 3.52
CA ASN A 114 -11.23 -8.63 4.87
C ASN A 114 -12.27 -9.74 4.84
N TYR A 115 -11.84 -10.95 5.13
CA TYR A 115 -12.77 -12.06 5.28
C TYR A 115 -13.46 -11.96 6.64
N GLU A 116 -14.79 -12.02 6.63
CA GLU A 116 -15.61 -12.02 7.83
C GLU A 116 -16.42 -13.31 7.96
N VAL A 117 -16.71 -13.69 9.19
CA VAL A 117 -17.55 -14.86 9.46
C VAL A 117 -19.00 -14.40 9.61
N SER A 118 -19.82 -14.80 8.66
CA SER A 118 -21.26 -14.49 8.68
C SER A 118 -22.02 -15.35 9.70
N ASN A 119 -23.28 -15.01 9.92
CA ASN A 119 -24.22 -15.77 10.77
C ASN A 119 -24.54 -17.18 10.23
N LEU A 120 -24.14 -17.48 9.00
CA LEU A 120 -24.27 -18.82 8.41
C LEU A 120 -23.30 -19.83 9.02
N CYS A 121 -22.32 -19.38 9.81
CA CYS A 121 -21.36 -20.26 10.46
C CYS A 121 -22.04 -21.20 11.46
N ARG A 122 -21.95 -22.50 11.19
CA ARG A 122 -22.57 -23.57 11.99
C ARG A 122 -21.69 -24.09 13.14
N GLY A 123 -20.47 -23.54 13.32
CA GLY A 123 -19.54 -24.06 14.31
C GLY A 123 -19.18 -25.53 14.06
N CYS A 124 -18.98 -25.91 12.79
CA CYS A 124 -18.84 -27.31 12.37
C CYS A 124 -17.66 -28.02 13.04
N VAL A 125 -17.78 -29.34 13.20
CA VAL A 125 -16.75 -30.18 13.84
C VAL A 125 -15.47 -30.25 13.02
N SER A 126 -15.56 -30.22 11.69
CA SER A 126 -14.38 -30.33 10.81
C SER A 126 -13.44 -29.13 10.90
N ARG A 127 -13.96 -27.95 11.24
CA ARG A 127 -13.17 -26.69 11.40
C ARG A 127 -12.17 -26.43 10.26
N ALA A 128 -12.55 -26.81 9.04
CA ALA A 128 -11.68 -26.69 7.87
C ALA A 128 -11.14 -25.28 7.63
N CYS A 129 -11.86 -24.25 8.04
CA CYS A 129 -11.38 -22.87 8.00
C CYS A 129 -10.13 -22.64 8.86
N SER A 130 -10.08 -23.22 10.07
CA SER A 130 -8.94 -23.08 10.98
C SER A 130 -7.78 -24.00 10.59
N SER A 131 -8.06 -25.27 10.25
CA SER A 131 -7.01 -26.23 9.89
C SER A 131 -6.26 -25.86 8.60
N ASN A 132 -6.91 -25.13 7.68
CA ASN A 132 -6.28 -24.64 6.45
C ASN A 132 -5.75 -23.20 6.57
N CYS A 133 -5.77 -22.60 7.77
CA CYS A 133 -5.27 -21.25 7.96
C CYS A 133 -3.75 -21.25 8.18
N PRO A 134 -2.93 -20.74 7.23
CA PRO A 134 -1.48 -20.76 7.37
C PRO A 134 -0.95 -19.84 8.46
N LYS A 135 -1.80 -18.92 8.96
CA LYS A 135 -1.48 -17.98 10.04
C LYS A 135 -2.13 -18.32 11.38
N SER A 136 -2.92 -19.39 11.43
CA SER A 136 -3.64 -19.80 12.64
C SER A 136 -4.45 -18.67 13.29
N CYS A 137 -4.95 -17.73 12.47
CA CYS A 137 -5.66 -16.53 12.91
C CYS A 137 -7.17 -16.75 13.14
N ILE A 138 -7.62 -18.02 13.18
CA ILE A 138 -9.04 -18.34 13.36
C ILE A 138 -9.23 -19.00 14.73
N SER A 139 -9.97 -18.35 15.58
CA SER A 139 -10.41 -18.82 16.89
C SER A 139 -11.91 -19.16 16.86
N PHE A 140 -12.44 -19.68 17.95
CA PHE A 140 -13.84 -20.06 18.09
C PHE A 140 -14.47 -19.43 19.33
N LYS A 141 -15.62 -18.81 19.14
CA LYS A 141 -16.42 -18.25 20.23
C LYS A 141 -17.03 -19.38 21.06
N LYS A 142 -17.57 -19.04 22.24
CA LYS A 142 -18.27 -20.01 23.14
C LYS A 142 -19.43 -20.71 22.45
N ASN A 143 -20.09 -20.07 21.47
CA ASN A 143 -21.19 -20.66 20.70
C ASN A 143 -20.69 -21.52 19.52
N GLY A 144 -19.38 -21.76 19.40
CA GLY A 144 -18.76 -22.56 18.34
C GLY A 144 -18.49 -21.82 17.03
N GLN A 145 -18.99 -20.61 16.85
CA GLN A 145 -18.74 -19.86 15.61
C GLN A 145 -17.26 -19.45 15.51
N ALA A 146 -16.74 -19.52 14.29
CA ALA A 146 -15.39 -19.04 13.99
C ALA A 146 -15.30 -17.50 14.14
N GLN A 147 -14.13 -17.03 14.50
CA GLN A 147 -13.77 -15.62 14.54
C GLN A 147 -12.39 -15.45 13.94
N ILE A 148 -12.23 -14.49 13.04
CA ILE A 148 -10.96 -14.18 12.39
C ILE A 148 -10.30 -13.04 13.13
N ASP A 149 -9.02 -13.21 13.45
CA ASP A 149 -8.18 -12.14 13.96
C ASP A 149 -7.59 -11.36 12.76
N HIS A 150 -8.09 -10.16 12.55
CA HIS A 150 -7.71 -9.32 11.42
C HIS A 150 -6.31 -8.71 11.55
N GLU A 151 -5.74 -8.67 12.75
CA GLU A 151 -4.36 -8.19 12.94
C GLU A 151 -3.33 -9.19 12.41
N ILE A 152 -3.66 -10.49 12.47
CA ILE A 152 -2.80 -11.58 12.02
C ILE A 152 -3.15 -12.04 10.60
N CYS A 153 -4.40 -11.83 10.19
CA CYS A 153 -4.93 -12.32 8.92
C CYS A 153 -4.26 -11.65 7.72
N ILE A 154 -3.79 -12.47 6.78
CA ILE A 154 -3.19 -12.00 5.51
C ILE A 154 -4.17 -12.04 4.33
N SER A 155 -5.44 -12.27 4.57
CA SER A 155 -6.51 -12.32 3.56
C SER A 155 -6.24 -13.29 2.40
N CYS A 156 -5.63 -14.45 2.67
CA CYS A 156 -5.27 -15.43 1.65
C CYS A 156 -6.46 -16.22 1.06
N GLY A 157 -7.64 -16.12 1.64
CA GLY A 157 -8.86 -16.75 1.16
C GLY A 157 -9.00 -18.28 1.40
N GLN A 158 -8.03 -18.92 2.05
CA GLN A 158 -8.10 -20.37 2.28
C GLN A 158 -9.31 -20.78 3.13
N CYS A 159 -9.63 -19.99 4.16
CA CYS A 159 -10.80 -20.23 5.00
C CYS A 159 -12.11 -20.10 4.24
N HIS A 160 -12.22 -19.14 3.32
CA HIS A 160 -13.37 -18.95 2.44
C HIS A 160 -13.54 -20.16 1.51
N LYS A 161 -12.47 -20.59 0.83
CA LYS A 161 -12.51 -21.73 -0.12
C LYS A 161 -12.87 -23.06 0.54
N ASN A 162 -12.42 -23.26 1.78
CA ASN A 162 -12.59 -24.52 2.49
C ASN A 162 -13.82 -24.55 3.40
N CYS A 163 -14.62 -23.49 3.44
CA CYS A 163 -15.83 -23.47 4.25
C CYS A 163 -16.98 -24.18 3.51
N PRO A 164 -17.47 -25.35 3.99
CA PRO A 164 -18.54 -26.09 3.30
C PRO A 164 -19.90 -25.39 3.38
N TYR A 165 -20.04 -24.39 4.23
CA TYR A 165 -21.27 -23.62 4.42
C TYR A 165 -21.20 -22.23 3.80
N HIS A 166 -20.10 -21.90 3.11
CA HIS A 166 -19.86 -20.56 2.54
C HIS A 166 -20.12 -19.42 3.54
N ALA A 167 -19.82 -19.68 4.81
CA ALA A 167 -20.09 -18.74 5.91
C ALA A 167 -18.99 -17.69 6.08
N ILE A 168 -17.91 -17.78 5.33
CA ILE A 168 -16.82 -16.80 5.34
C ILE A 168 -16.90 -16.03 4.03
N VAL A 169 -17.12 -14.75 4.12
CA VAL A 169 -17.36 -13.82 3.02
C VAL A 169 -16.35 -12.70 3.02
#